data_c2360723dbdc1e0d00bb0be6511c4285
#
_entry.id   c2360723dbdc1e0d00bb0be6511c4285
#
_cell.length_a   1.000
_cell.length_b   1.000
_cell.length_c   1.000
_cell.angle_alpha   90.00
_cell.angle_beta   90.00
_cell.angle_gamma   90.00
#
_symmetry.space_group_name_H-M   'P 1'
#
loop_
_entity.id
_entity.type
_entity.pdbx_description
1 polymer ?
#
loop_
_entity_poly.entity_id
_entity_poly.type
_entity_poly.pdbx_seq_one_letter_code
_entity_poly.pdbx_strand_id
1 'polypeptide(L)'
;METLNRREFLRQATLAAGAVALAGPNIRSARAGEPGPNDKIRVALIGCGGQGCSDLKFFLANPEVECPGVCDVDESHFANAIAACTGKGRSAPATEKDFRRVLERKDLDAVIV
;
A
#
# COMPACT_ATOMS: atom_id res chain seq x y z
N MET A 1 24.93 -38.37 -26.72
CA MET A 1 23.97 -37.66 -25.85
C MET A 1 23.21 -38.69 -25.05
N GLU A 2 23.45 -38.74 -23.76
CA GLU A 2 22.70 -39.64 -22.90
C GLU A 2 21.32 -39.02 -22.66
N THR A 3 20.28 -39.75 -23.04
CA THR A 3 18.91 -39.36 -22.75
C THR A 3 18.63 -39.67 -21.28
N LEU A 4 18.45 -38.65 -20.48
CA LEU A 4 17.98 -38.79 -19.11
C LEU A 4 16.61 -39.47 -19.11
N ASN A 5 16.50 -40.60 -18.40
CA ASN A 5 15.19 -41.18 -18.17
C ASN A 5 14.42 -40.40 -17.11
N ARG A 6 13.11 -40.57 -17.05
CA ARG A 6 12.24 -39.80 -16.13
C ARG A 6 12.65 -39.91 -14.66
N ARG A 7 13.14 -41.07 -14.26
CA ARG A 7 13.57 -41.35 -12.89
C ARG A 7 14.84 -40.56 -12.54
N GLU A 8 15.77 -40.46 -13.46
CA GLU A 8 17.03 -39.71 -13.31
C GLU A 8 16.82 -38.23 -13.29
N PHE A 9 15.91 -37.73 -14.15
CA PHE A 9 15.50 -36.35 -14.15
C PHE A 9 14.88 -35.95 -12.82
N LEU A 10 13.94 -36.73 -12.29
CA LEU A 10 13.29 -36.44 -10.99
C LEU A 10 14.30 -36.50 -9.84
N ARG A 11 15.27 -37.40 -9.88
CA ARG A 11 16.33 -37.49 -8.88
C ARG A 11 17.23 -36.27 -8.89
N GLN A 12 17.59 -35.78 -10.05
CA GLN A 12 18.40 -34.56 -10.19
C GLN A 12 17.64 -33.32 -9.82
N ALA A 13 16.37 -33.23 -10.17
CA ALA A 13 15.48 -32.14 -9.79
C ALA A 13 15.29 -32.06 -8.27
N THR A 14 15.17 -33.20 -7.60
CA THR A 14 15.04 -33.25 -6.13
C THR A 14 16.31 -32.81 -5.43
N LEU A 15 17.50 -33.21 -5.96
CA LEU A 15 18.78 -32.78 -5.42
C LEU A 15 19.03 -31.30 -5.61
N ALA A 16 18.64 -30.74 -6.76
CA ALA A 16 18.72 -29.30 -7.02
C ALA A 16 17.78 -28.51 -6.14
N ALA A 17 16.55 -28.97 -5.93
CA ALA A 17 15.58 -28.35 -5.03
C ALA A 17 16.04 -28.38 -3.56
N GLY A 18 16.68 -29.47 -3.15
CA GLY A 18 17.26 -29.61 -1.81
C GLY A 18 18.42 -28.63 -1.57
N ALA A 19 19.27 -28.42 -2.57
CA ALA A 19 20.39 -27.48 -2.47
C ALA A 19 19.91 -26.02 -2.41
N VAL A 20 18.84 -25.68 -3.13
CA VAL A 20 18.21 -24.34 -3.07
C VAL A 20 17.53 -24.11 -1.72
N ALA A 21 16.97 -25.15 -1.10
CA ALA A 21 16.38 -25.04 0.23
C ALA A 21 17.43 -24.82 1.34
N LEU A 22 18.65 -25.33 1.17
CA LEU A 22 19.76 -25.13 2.11
C LEU A 22 20.50 -23.80 1.90
N ALA A 23 20.55 -23.32 0.65
CA ALA A 23 21.13 -22.02 0.30
C ALA A 23 20.12 -20.88 0.42
N GLY A 24 18.97 -21.12 1.04
CA GLY A 24 17.76 -20.31 1.05
C GLY A 24 17.93 -18.92 0.49
N PRO A 25 17.22 -18.53 -0.57
CA PRO A 25 17.01 -17.12 -0.76
C PRO A 25 16.51 -16.62 0.58
N ASN A 26 17.00 -15.50 1.06
CA ASN A 26 16.41 -14.82 2.19
C ASN A 26 14.96 -14.53 1.84
N ILE A 27 14.10 -15.53 1.92
CA ILE A 27 12.68 -15.32 2.04
C ILE A 27 12.59 -14.66 3.41
N ARG A 28 12.72 -13.35 3.41
CA ARG A 28 12.28 -12.57 4.53
C ARG A 28 10.79 -12.89 4.61
N SER A 29 10.46 -13.85 5.43
CA SER A 29 9.09 -14.01 5.85
C SER A 29 8.67 -12.62 6.28
N ALA A 30 7.73 -12.05 5.54
CA ALA A 30 7.06 -10.86 5.97
C ALA A 30 6.66 -11.13 7.41
N ARG A 31 7.27 -10.42 8.36
CA ARG A 31 6.86 -10.51 9.76
C ARG A 31 5.38 -10.17 9.76
N ALA A 32 4.58 -11.14 10.13
CA ALA A 32 3.17 -10.89 10.37
C ALA A 32 3.10 -9.73 11.39
N GLY A 33 2.70 -8.53 10.91
CA GLY A 33 2.57 -7.36 11.75
C GLY A 33 3.22 -6.06 11.24
N GLU A 34 4.20 -6.11 10.33
CA GLU A 34 4.72 -4.89 9.71
C GLU A 34 4.42 -4.89 8.21
N PRO A 35 3.55 -3.98 7.74
CA PRO A 35 3.29 -3.84 6.32
C PRO A 35 4.58 -3.44 5.59
N GLY A 36 4.91 -4.19 4.55
CA GLY A 36 5.98 -3.81 3.64
C GLY A 36 5.65 -2.53 2.87
N PRO A 37 6.63 -1.91 2.18
CA PRO A 37 6.38 -0.69 1.41
C PRO A 37 5.31 -0.84 0.32
N ASN A 38 5.04 -2.06 -0.13
CA ASN A 38 4.04 -2.38 -1.15
C ASN A 38 2.68 -2.82 -0.56
N ASP A 39 2.59 -2.95 0.76
CA ASP A 39 1.39 -3.44 1.44
C ASP A 39 0.49 -2.29 1.92
N LYS A 40 0.88 -1.05 1.67
CA LYS A 40 0.10 0.12 2.05
C LYS A 40 -0.97 0.43 1.01
N ILE A 41 -2.17 0.68 1.50
CA ILE A 41 -3.30 1.13 0.70
C ILE A 41 -3.27 2.66 0.67
N ARG A 42 -3.11 3.22 -0.51
CA ARG A 42 -3.05 4.66 -0.73
C ARG A 42 -4.40 5.18 -1.16
N VAL A 43 -4.99 6.00 -0.33
CA VAL A 43 -6.30 6.60 -0.57
C VAL A 43 -6.19 8.12 -0.65
N ALA A 44 -7.05 8.74 -1.44
CA ALA A 44 -7.25 10.18 -1.41
C ALA A 44 -8.65 10.50 -0.91
N LEU A 45 -8.79 11.59 -0.18
CA LEU A 45 -10.08 12.09 0.27
C LEU A 45 -10.56 13.17 -0.71
N ILE A 46 -11.75 12.99 -1.25
CA ILE A 46 -12.46 13.99 -2.04
C ILE A 46 -13.66 14.47 -1.21
N GLY A 47 -13.61 15.70 -0.76
CA GLY A 47 -14.56 16.27 0.17
C GLY A 47 -14.06 16.20 1.62
N CYS A 48 -13.45 17.29 2.08
CA CYS A 48 -12.82 17.41 3.40
C CYS A 48 -13.72 18.02 4.47
N GLY A 49 -15.02 17.98 4.26
CA GLY A 49 -16.01 18.42 5.25
C GLY A 49 -16.06 17.51 6.48
N GLY A 50 -16.97 17.77 7.41
CA GLY A 50 -17.06 17.03 8.67
C GLY A 50 -17.18 15.53 8.50
N GLN A 51 -18.04 15.07 7.59
CA GLN A 51 -18.21 13.64 7.30
C GLN A 51 -16.96 13.05 6.63
N GLY A 52 -16.40 13.73 5.62
CA GLY A 52 -15.22 13.27 4.92
C GLY A 52 -14.01 13.10 5.86
N CYS A 53 -13.77 14.08 6.72
CA CYS A 53 -12.70 13.97 7.73
C CYS A 53 -12.95 12.85 8.75
N SER A 54 -14.20 12.61 9.12
CA SER A 54 -14.55 11.50 10.01
C SER A 54 -14.28 10.15 9.37
N ASP A 55 -14.65 10.00 8.10
CA ASP A 55 -14.38 8.79 7.33
C ASP A 55 -12.88 8.58 7.14
N LEU A 56 -12.13 9.62 6.84
CA LEU A 56 -10.67 9.56 6.73
C LEU A 56 -10.03 9.07 8.04
N LYS A 57 -10.43 9.61 9.17
CA LYS A 57 -9.94 9.16 10.49
C LYS A 57 -10.21 7.68 10.74
N PHE A 58 -11.38 7.21 10.32
CA PHE A 58 -11.75 5.80 10.43
C PHE A 58 -10.80 4.90 9.61
N PHE A 59 -10.54 5.26 8.36
CA PHE A 59 -9.60 4.51 7.52
C PHE A 59 -8.17 4.59 8.04
N LEU A 60 -7.73 5.75 8.53
CA LEU A 60 -6.39 5.94 9.08
C LEU A 60 -6.16 5.24 10.43
N ALA A 61 -7.20 4.72 11.07
CA ALA A 61 -7.05 3.84 12.21
C ALA A 61 -6.33 2.52 11.83
N ASN A 62 -6.40 2.12 10.57
CA ASN A 62 -5.61 1.02 10.05
C ASN A 62 -4.21 1.53 9.65
N PRO A 63 -3.12 1.00 10.23
CA PRO A 63 -1.75 1.42 9.93
C PRO A 63 -1.32 1.15 8.48
N GLU A 64 -2.02 0.28 7.76
CA GLU A 64 -1.77 -0.02 6.35
C GLU A 64 -2.31 1.05 5.38
N VAL A 65 -3.12 1.99 5.87
CA VAL A 65 -3.72 3.04 5.07
C VAL A 65 -2.89 4.32 5.13
N GLU A 66 -2.58 4.87 3.96
CA GLU A 66 -1.96 6.17 3.78
C GLU A 66 -2.87 7.09 2.98
N CYS A 67 -2.82 8.38 3.28
CA CYS A 67 -3.56 9.39 2.53
C CYS A 67 -2.57 10.42 1.94
N PRO A 68 -2.07 10.20 0.72
CA PRO A 68 -1.13 11.12 0.09
C PRO A 68 -1.76 12.39 -0.46
N GLY A 69 -3.08 12.48 -0.57
CA GLY A 69 -3.76 13.65 -1.10
C GLY A 69 -5.17 13.84 -0.58
N VAL A 70 -5.56 15.09 -0.43
CA VAL A 70 -6.91 15.51 -0.07
C VAL A 70 -7.40 16.57 -1.05
N CYS A 71 -8.68 16.54 -1.36
CA CYS A 71 -9.30 17.41 -2.33
C CYS A 71 -10.57 18.05 -1.75
N ASP A 72 -10.70 19.33 -1.91
CA ASP A 72 -11.93 20.09 -1.64
C ASP A 72 -11.93 21.37 -2.45
N VAL A 73 -13.11 21.79 -2.89
CA VAL A 73 -13.29 23.09 -3.55
C VAL A 73 -13.14 24.26 -2.58
N ASP A 74 -13.35 24.02 -1.29
CA ASP A 74 -13.20 24.98 -0.20
C ASP A 74 -11.87 24.74 0.53
N GLU A 75 -10.92 25.65 0.35
CA GLU A 75 -9.60 25.58 0.98
C GLU A 75 -9.65 25.58 2.52
N SER A 76 -10.70 26.13 3.11
CA SER A 76 -10.84 26.18 4.57
C SER A 76 -10.96 24.78 5.19
N HIS A 77 -11.37 23.79 4.42
CA HIS A 77 -11.50 22.41 4.88
C HIS A 77 -10.16 21.63 4.93
N PHE A 78 -9.12 22.10 4.25
CA PHE A 78 -7.84 21.37 4.20
C PHE A 78 -7.18 21.24 5.56
N ALA A 79 -7.26 22.25 6.42
CA ALA A 79 -6.63 22.21 7.73
C ALA A 79 -7.08 21.00 8.56
N ASN A 80 -8.36 20.70 8.57
CA ASN A 80 -8.92 19.56 9.30
C ASN A 80 -8.48 18.22 8.70
N ALA A 81 -8.44 18.11 7.39
CA ALA A 81 -7.98 16.91 6.71
C ALA A 81 -6.48 16.65 6.95
N ILE A 82 -5.65 17.69 6.89
CA ILE A 82 -4.22 17.62 7.21
C ILE A 82 -4.03 17.19 8.66
N ALA A 83 -4.77 17.78 9.59
CA ALA A 83 -4.71 17.42 11.01
C ALA A 83 -5.13 15.96 11.24
N ALA A 84 -6.10 15.45 10.49
CA ALA A 84 -6.52 14.05 10.58
C ALA A 84 -5.37 13.10 10.20
N CYS A 85 -4.59 13.43 9.17
CA CYS A 85 -3.44 12.63 8.75
C CYS A 85 -2.28 12.75 9.76
N THR A 86 -1.88 13.95 10.11
CA THR A 86 -0.75 14.20 11.01
C THR A 86 -1.02 13.73 12.43
N GLY A 87 -2.26 13.82 12.90
CA GLY A 87 -2.69 13.32 14.20
C GLY A 87 -2.58 11.80 14.34
N LYS A 88 -2.53 11.07 13.23
CA LYS A 88 -2.29 9.61 13.19
C LYS A 88 -0.85 9.26 12.88
N GLY A 89 0.07 10.22 12.94
CA GLY A 89 1.48 9.99 12.66
C GLY A 89 1.81 9.84 11.16
N ARG A 90 0.90 10.20 10.27
CA ARG A 90 1.14 10.21 8.82
C ARG A 90 1.73 11.55 8.39
N SER A 91 2.37 11.54 7.21
CA SER A 91 2.81 12.77 6.56
C SER A 91 1.63 13.65 6.16
N ALA A 92 1.84 14.96 6.12
CA ALA A 92 0.82 15.88 5.62
C ALA A 92 0.49 15.56 4.16
N PRO A 93 -0.80 15.41 3.80
CA PRO A 93 -1.21 15.14 2.43
C PRO A 93 -1.03 16.37 1.55
N ALA A 94 -0.85 16.15 0.24
CA ALA A 94 -0.95 17.21 -0.75
C ALA A 94 -2.41 17.68 -0.86
N THR A 95 -2.60 18.95 -1.12
CA THR A 95 -3.93 19.55 -1.30
C THR A 95 -4.22 19.80 -2.77
N GLU A 96 -5.45 19.57 -3.19
CA GLU A 96 -5.90 19.77 -4.57
C GLU A 96 -7.33 20.30 -4.55
N LYS A 97 -7.62 21.26 -5.40
CA LYS A 97 -8.99 21.79 -5.57
C LYS A 97 -9.80 21.08 -6.64
N ASP A 98 -9.15 20.53 -7.64
CA ASP A 98 -9.78 19.83 -8.75
C ASP A 98 -9.68 18.31 -8.55
N PHE A 99 -10.84 17.69 -8.29
CA PHE A 99 -10.90 16.23 -8.08
C PHE A 99 -10.43 15.43 -9.30
N ARG A 100 -10.50 15.98 -10.49
CA ARG A 100 -10.03 15.31 -11.72
C ARG A 100 -8.53 15.07 -11.67
N ARG A 101 -7.77 16.01 -11.13
CA ARG A 101 -6.32 15.85 -10.92
C ARG A 101 -5.99 14.76 -9.92
N VAL A 102 -6.82 14.60 -8.90
CA VAL A 102 -6.69 13.49 -7.94
C VAL A 102 -6.89 12.15 -8.65
N LEU A 103 -7.92 12.04 -9.49
CA LEU A 103 -8.23 10.82 -10.24
C LEU A 103 -7.18 10.46 -11.30
N GLU A 104 -6.38 11.43 -11.76
CA GLU A 104 -5.27 11.20 -12.69
C GLU A 104 -4.03 10.61 -12.00
N ARG A 105 -3.94 10.64 -10.68
CA ARG A 105 -2.80 10.11 -9.94
C ARG A 105 -2.74 8.58 -10.05
N LYS A 106 -1.57 8.09 -10.42
CA LYS A 106 -1.30 6.63 -10.57
C LYS A 106 -0.84 5.97 -9.27
N ASP A 107 -0.55 6.77 -8.24
CA ASP A 107 -0.07 6.30 -6.94
C ASP A 107 -1.21 5.99 -5.94
N LEU A 108 -2.46 6.12 -6.36
CA LEU A 108 -3.63 5.87 -5.54
C LEU A 108 -4.25 4.50 -5.85
N ASP A 109 -4.65 3.80 -4.81
CA ASP A 109 -5.40 2.54 -4.92
C ASP A 109 -6.91 2.78 -4.88
N ALA A 110 -7.36 3.81 -4.14
CA ALA A 110 -8.77 4.12 -3.98
C ALA A 110 -8.98 5.60 -3.63
N VAL A 111 -10.22 6.03 -3.70
CA VAL A 111 -10.66 7.35 -3.24
C VAL A 111 -11.83 7.20 -2.26
N ILE A 112 -11.87 8.09 -1.28
CA ILE A 112 -12.98 8.27 -0.35
C ILE A 112 -13.74 9.51 -0.83
N VAL A 113 -15.04 9.38 -1.05
CA VAL A 113 -15.90 10.48 -1.53
C VAL A 113 -17.03 10.75 -0.55
#